data_7ab244a1da943ef160bd9b3815deda6c
#
_entry.id   7ab244a1da943ef160bd9b3815deda6c
#
_cell.length_a   1.000
_cell.length_b   1.000
_cell.length_c   1.000
_cell.angle_alpha   90.00
_cell.angle_beta   90.00
_cell.angle_gamma   90.00
#
_symmetry.space_group_name_H-M   'P 1'
#
loop_
_entity.id
_entity.type
_entity.pdbx_description
1 polymer ?
#
loop_
_entity_poly.entity_id
_entity_poly.type
_entity_poly.pdbx_seq_one_letter_code
_entity_poly.pdbx_strand_id
1 'polypeptide(L)'
;MIRQVLQVLREFRSAIFAVVLCHFGLVQSSIEGWSTEPRIIRSSDSNLNDIPTDLTIPKTESGAPTAGRRVRATAEPWKGTEVYHTLYLPTDWHASASYPILVEYPGNGGYKNLLGDVSDGSVDGCKLGYGLSEGQGFLWLALPYVSSEDGVRRNADVWWGDVEETKRYCLTALSHVISTFGGDENRVVLCGFSRGAIGCNFVGLHDDEISKVWRGFFCHSHYDGVREKQWYPGGDRASALERLARLRGRPQWISHEKSIDMTRDYLTDQHANGKFTFETLPYPNHSADWVLRDLPLRTKAREWLHEVAK
;
A
#
# COMPACT_ATOMS: atom_id res chain seq x y z
N MET A 1 8.84 -37.21 55.41
CA MET A 1 8.77 -35.82 54.88
C MET A 1 9.36 -35.67 53.48
N ILE A 2 10.48 -36.29 53.12
CA ILE A 2 11.11 -36.10 51.78
C ILE A 2 10.33 -36.80 50.66
N ARG A 3 9.60 -37.89 50.88
CA ARG A 3 8.81 -38.61 49.85
C ARG A 3 7.53 -37.86 49.41
N GLN A 4 6.92 -37.06 50.29
CA GLN A 4 5.73 -36.26 49.94
C GLN A 4 6.07 -35.04 49.10
N VAL A 5 7.22 -34.43 49.31
CA VAL A 5 7.71 -33.28 48.53
C VAL A 5 8.02 -33.67 47.07
N LEU A 6 8.56 -34.89 46.88
CA LEU A 6 8.87 -35.41 45.54
C LEU A 6 7.61 -35.77 44.71
N GLN A 7 6.54 -36.12 45.38
CA GLN A 7 5.27 -36.43 44.71
C GLN A 7 4.59 -35.15 44.22
N VAL A 8 4.57 -34.10 45.02
CA VAL A 8 4.00 -32.81 44.65
C VAL A 8 4.77 -32.15 43.48
N LEU A 9 6.10 -32.32 43.46
CA LEU A 9 6.94 -31.83 42.33
C LEU A 9 6.74 -32.60 41.03
N ARG A 10 6.33 -33.89 41.10
CA ARG A 10 5.99 -34.68 39.90
C ARG A 10 4.64 -34.27 39.30
N GLU A 11 3.66 -34.02 40.12
CA GLU A 11 2.33 -33.57 39.67
C GLU A 11 2.37 -32.15 39.09
N PHE A 12 3.18 -31.25 39.63
CA PHE A 12 3.40 -29.93 39.06
C PHE A 12 4.09 -29.97 37.68
N ARG A 13 5.05 -30.89 37.46
CA ARG A 13 5.69 -31.05 36.15
C ARG A 13 4.73 -31.58 35.08
N SER A 14 3.80 -32.48 35.44
CA SER A 14 2.80 -33.01 34.51
C SER A 14 1.74 -31.97 34.15
N ALA A 15 1.34 -31.10 35.09
CA ALA A 15 0.37 -30.03 34.84
C ALA A 15 0.94 -28.91 33.94
N ILE A 16 2.23 -28.56 34.10
CA ILE A 16 2.87 -27.54 33.25
C ILE A 16 3.07 -28.06 31.81
N PHE A 17 3.35 -29.35 31.62
CA PHE A 17 3.47 -29.93 30.29
C PHE A 17 2.13 -30.02 29.54
N ALA A 18 1.03 -30.25 30.24
CA ALA A 18 -0.30 -30.28 29.66
C ALA A 18 -0.81 -28.87 29.26
N VAL A 19 -0.50 -27.85 30.05
CA VAL A 19 -0.89 -26.46 29.76
C VAL A 19 -0.07 -25.87 28.58
N VAL A 20 1.21 -26.22 28.45
CA VAL A 20 2.05 -25.78 27.31
C VAL A 20 1.63 -26.44 26.01
N LEU A 21 1.21 -27.71 26.03
CA LEU A 21 0.71 -28.39 24.81
C LEU A 21 -0.68 -27.92 24.37
N CYS A 22 -1.55 -27.49 25.30
CA CYS A 22 -2.85 -26.90 24.93
C CYS A 22 -2.74 -25.47 24.37
N HIS A 23 -1.71 -24.70 24.72
CA HIS A 23 -1.51 -23.35 24.16
C HIS A 23 -0.83 -23.36 22.79
N PHE A 24 -0.02 -24.38 22.47
CA PHE A 24 0.56 -24.52 21.13
C PHE A 24 -0.43 -25.05 20.08
N GLY A 25 -1.47 -25.73 20.50
CA GLY A 25 -2.52 -26.24 19.60
C GLY A 25 -3.57 -25.21 19.16
N LEU A 26 -3.67 -24.06 19.85
CA LEU A 26 -4.66 -23.00 19.56
C LEU A 26 -4.10 -21.79 18.79
N VAL A 27 -2.80 -21.70 18.62
CA VAL A 27 -2.17 -20.59 17.84
C VAL A 27 -2.02 -20.94 16.36
N GLN A 28 -2.23 -22.20 15.97
CA GLN A 28 -2.06 -22.65 14.58
C GLN A 28 -3.33 -22.54 13.71
N SER A 29 -4.46 -22.07 14.26
CA SER A 29 -5.73 -21.95 13.53
C SER A 29 -6.13 -20.52 13.12
N SER A 30 -5.29 -19.51 13.32
CA SER A 30 -5.62 -18.11 13.01
C SER A 30 -4.73 -17.44 11.96
N ILE A 31 -3.90 -18.20 11.23
CA ILE A 31 -3.13 -17.68 10.07
C ILE A 31 -3.86 -17.95 8.74
N GLU A 32 -5.08 -18.49 8.77
CA GLU A 32 -5.90 -18.73 7.58
C GLU A 32 -6.68 -17.46 7.16
N GLY A 33 -5.96 -16.41 6.80
CA GLY A 33 -6.61 -15.19 6.29
C GLY A 33 -6.11 -14.74 4.92
N TRP A 34 -4.96 -15.20 4.49
CA TRP A 34 -4.47 -15.06 3.13
C TRP A 34 -4.51 -16.46 2.53
N SER A 35 -5.53 -16.71 1.72
CA SER A 35 -5.60 -17.93 0.91
C SER A 35 -4.32 -18.00 0.07
N THR A 36 -3.36 -18.76 0.57
CA THR A 36 -2.24 -19.30 -0.21
C THR A 36 -2.68 -20.54 -1.00
N GLU A 37 -3.99 -20.78 -1.13
CA GLU A 37 -4.46 -21.80 -2.03
C GLU A 37 -3.94 -21.48 -3.42
N PRO A 38 -3.19 -22.36 -4.06
CA PRO A 38 -2.79 -22.20 -5.44
C PRO A 38 -4.06 -22.04 -6.26
N ARG A 39 -4.32 -20.80 -6.72
CA ARG A 39 -5.46 -20.51 -7.59
C ARG A 39 -5.30 -21.42 -8.80
N ILE A 40 -6.24 -22.30 -9.05
CA ILE A 40 -6.25 -23.15 -10.25
C ILE A 40 -6.38 -22.19 -11.43
N ILE A 41 -5.25 -21.91 -12.08
CA ILE A 41 -5.19 -21.08 -13.29
C ILE A 41 -5.81 -21.95 -14.39
N ARG A 42 -6.98 -21.55 -14.87
CA ARG A 42 -7.55 -22.20 -16.05
C ARG A 42 -6.67 -21.87 -17.25
N SER A 43 -6.44 -22.81 -18.14
CA SER A 43 -5.62 -22.68 -19.34
C SER A 43 -6.07 -21.57 -20.33
N SER A 44 -7.21 -20.95 -20.06
CA SER A 44 -7.76 -19.82 -20.81
C SER A 44 -7.40 -18.44 -20.27
N ASP A 45 -6.73 -18.36 -19.10
CA ASP A 45 -6.41 -17.07 -18.48
C ASP A 45 -5.06 -16.58 -19.03
N SER A 46 -5.05 -15.52 -19.81
CA SER A 46 -3.83 -14.87 -20.29
C SER A 46 -3.00 -14.36 -19.11
N ASN A 47 -1.68 -14.58 -19.14
CA ASN A 47 -0.77 -14.06 -18.14
C ASN A 47 -0.34 -12.64 -18.52
N LEU A 48 -0.46 -11.68 -17.60
CA LEU A 48 0.01 -10.31 -17.82
C LEU A 48 1.50 -10.26 -18.19
N ASN A 49 2.30 -11.18 -17.66
CA ASN A 49 3.74 -11.25 -17.92
C ASN A 49 4.09 -11.66 -19.34
N ASP A 50 3.14 -12.16 -20.15
CA ASP A 50 3.33 -12.45 -21.56
C ASP A 50 3.29 -11.17 -22.43
N ILE A 51 2.83 -10.04 -21.86
CA ILE A 51 2.80 -8.75 -22.54
C ILE A 51 4.08 -7.97 -22.22
N PRO A 52 4.86 -7.55 -23.22
CA PRO A 52 6.07 -6.77 -22.98
C PRO A 52 5.79 -5.47 -22.24
N THR A 53 6.70 -5.08 -21.36
CA THR A 53 6.70 -3.73 -20.78
C THR A 53 7.23 -2.73 -21.80
N ASP A 54 6.57 -1.59 -21.95
CA ASP A 54 7.03 -0.45 -22.78
C ASP A 54 7.62 0.67 -21.92
N LEU A 55 7.47 0.59 -20.59
CA LEU A 55 8.07 1.50 -19.62
C LEU A 55 9.07 0.78 -18.72
N THR A 56 10.17 1.47 -18.44
CA THR A 56 11.19 1.02 -17.48
C THR A 56 11.33 2.07 -16.36
N ILE A 57 11.04 1.66 -15.13
CA ILE A 57 11.18 2.53 -13.97
C ILE A 57 12.66 2.83 -13.73
N PRO A 58 13.06 4.11 -13.56
CA PRO A 58 14.41 4.45 -13.17
C PRO A 58 14.82 3.76 -11.86
N LYS A 59 16.04 3.23 -11.84
CA LYS A 59 16.61 2.66 -10.61
C LYS A 59 16.74 3.74 -9.55
N THR A 60 16.51 3.36 -8.30
CA THR A 60 16.75 4.27 -7.17
C THR A 60 18.26 4.48 -7.00
N GLU A 61 18.67 5.73 -6.94
CA GLU A 61 20.04 6.17 -6.81
C GLU A 61 20.24 6.97 -5.51
N SER A 62 21.49 7.17 -5.13
CA SER A 62 21.87 8.15 -4.11
C SER A 62 22.15 9.52 -4.74
N GLY A 63 21.99 10.59 -3.98
CA GLY A 63 22.35 11.94 -4.41
C GLY A 63 21.18 12.90 -4.45
N ALA A 64 21.41 14.10 -5.03
CA ALA A 64 20.40 15.14 -5.10
C ALA A 64 19.31 14.79 -6.15
N PRO A 65 18.03 15.10 -5.86
CA PRO A 65 16.96 15.00 -6.83
C PRO A 65 17.20 15.93 -8.01
N THR A 66 17.05 15.42 -9.22
CA THR A 66 17.09 16.18 -10.49
C THR A 66 16.08 15.60 -11.46
N ALA A 67 15.74 16.32 -12.53
CA ALA A 67 14.82 15.86 -13.55
C ALA A 67 15.18 14.47 -14.10
N GLY A 68 14.21 13.57 -14.19
CA GLY A 68 14.37 12.19 -14.70
C GLY A 68 15.05 11.22 -13.73
N ARG A 69 15.41 11.62 -12.51
CA ARG A 69 16.07 10.75 -11.53
C ARG A 69 15.14 10.36 -10.39
N ARG A 70 15.24 9.08 -10.00
CA ARG A 70 14.63 8.52 -8.80
C ARG A 70 15.68 8.39 -7.72
N VAL A 71 15.52 9.11 -6.61
CA VAL A 71 16.52 9.13 -5.54
C VAL A 71 15.95 8.67 -4.20
N ARG A 72 16.81 8.07 -3.37
CA ARG A 72 16.51 7.77 -1.98
C ARG A 72 16.68 9.03 -1.14
N ALA A 73 15.69 9.33 -0.31
CA ALA A 73 15.72 10.44 0.63
C ALA A 73 15.09 10.06 1.97
N THR A 74 15.35 10.86 3.00
CA THR A 74 14.79 10.65 4.34
C THR A 74 14.30 11.98 4.89
N ALA A 75 13.09 12.03 5.44
CA ALA A 75 12.54 13.20 6.11
C ALA A 75 13.30 13.54 7.40
N GLU A 76 13.39 14.83 7.76
CA GLU A 76 14.29 15.33 8.82
C GLU A 76 14.24 14.58 10.16
N PRO A 77 13.08 14.34 10.84
CA PRO A 77 13.12 13.68 12.15
C PRO A 77 13.60 12.22 12.11
N TRP A 78 13.74 11.63 10.90
CA TRP A 78 14.18 10.24 10.70
C TRP A 78 15.58 10.13 10.10
N LYS A 79 16.30 11.25 9.89
CA LYS A 79 17.71 11.19 9.48
C LYS A 79 18.54 10.42 10.51
N GLY A 80 19.45 9.58 10.02
CA GLY A 80 20.24 8.68 10.87
C GLY A 80 19.52 7.38 11.27
N THR A 81 18.29 7.14 10.79
CA THR A 81 17.57 5.87 10.93
C THR A 81 17.58 5.11 9.60
N GLU A 82 16.97 3.92 9.57
CA GLU A 82 16.79 3.12 8.35
C GLU A 82 15.51 3.49 7.57
N VAL A 83 14.79 4.54 7.99
CA VAL A 83 13.59 5.01 7.29
C VAL A 83 13.97 5.84 6.09
N TYR A 84 13.43 5.50 4.93
CA TYR A 84 13.61 6.25 3.70
C TYR A 84 12.40 6.14 2.78
N HIS A 85 12.29 7.10 1.88
CA HIS A 85 11.36 7.12 0.76
C HIS A 85 12.12 7.27 -0.56
N THR A 86 11.44 7.08 -1.69
CA THR A 86 12.00 7.45 -2.98
C THR A 86 11.25 8.63 -3.55
N LEU A 87 11.99 9.58 -4.10
CA LEU A 87 11.48 10.75 -4.81
C LEU A 87 11.94 10.70 -6.26
N TYR A 88 10.99 10.85 -7.18
CA TYR A 88 11.26 11.03 -8.61
C TYR A 88 10.78 12.41 -9.05
N LEU A 89 11.66 13.18 -9.65
CA LEU A 89 11.30 14.40 -10.36
C LEU A 89 11.07 14.06 -11.83
N PRO A 90 9.95 14.51 -12.44
CA PRO A 90 9.64 14.16 -13.82
C PRO A 90 10.69 14.68 -14.80
N THR A 91 10.77 14.09 -15.99
CA THR A 91 11.80 14.46 -16.99
C THR A 91 11.68 15.93 -17.44
N ASP A 92 10.50 16.49 -17.36
CA ASP A 92 10.16 17.89 -17.66
C ASP A 92 10.22 18.82 -16.43
N TRP A 93 10.78 18.34 -15.29
CA TRP A 93 10.87 19.14 -14.07
C TRP A 93 11.80 20.33 -14.22
N HIS A 94 11.33 21.49 -13.77
CA HIS A 94 12.14 22.70 -13.57
C HIS A 94 11.68 23.48 -12.33
N ALA A 95 12.59 24.14 -11.65
CA ALA A 95 12.38 24.72 -10.32
C ALA A 95 11.31 25.83 -10.25
N SER A 96 10.93 26.43 -11.37
CA SER A 96 9.94 27.53 -11.42
C SER A 96 8.52 27.05 -11.75
N ALA A 97 8.30 25.73 -11.98
CA ALA A 97 6.98 25.19 -12.24
C ALA A 97 6.36 24.56 -10.99
N SER A 98 5.04 24.40 -11.04
CA SER A 98 4.25 23.72 -10.02
C SER A 98 3.73 22.39 -10.58
N TYR A 99 3.92 21.30 -9.84
CA TYR A 99 3.60 19.95 -10.27
C TYR A 99 2.60 19.27 -9.33
N PRO A 100 1.59 18.56 -9.85
CA PRO A 100 0.82 17.63 -9.04
C PRO A 100 1.74 16.54 -8.47
N ILE A 101 1.32 15.94 -7.36
CA ILE A 101 2.10 14.94 -6.65
C ILE A 101 1.35 13.60 -6.66
N LEU A 102 2.05 12.53 -7.07
CA LEU A 102 1.63 11.16 -6.83
C LEU A 102 2.35 10.63 -5.59
N VAL A 103 1.60 10.35 -4.53
CA VAL A 103 2.10 9.65 -3.36
C VAL A 103 1.73 8.18 -3.49
N GLU A 104 2.69 7.26 -3.33
CA GLU A 104 2.44 5.83 -3.47
C GLU A 104 2.89 5.08 -2.21
N TYR A 105 2.00 4.21 -1.70
CA TYR A 105 2.35 3.22 -0.69
C TYR A 105 2.53 1.84 -1.30
N PRO A 106 3.58 1.09 -0.91
CA PRO A 106 3.89 -0.23 -1.48
C PRO A 106 2.88 -1.30 -1.10
N GLY A 107 2.84 -2.37 -1.90
CA GLY A 107 2.18 -3.63 -1.56
C GLY A 107 2.80 -4.30 -0.33
N ASN A 108 2.25 -5.44 0.09
CA ASN A 108 2.82 -6.22 1.19
C ASN A 108 4.01 -7.04 0.72
N GLY A 109 5.07 -7.11 1.54
CA GLY A 109 6.26 -7.89 1.25
C GLY A 109 6.05 -9.39 1.40
N GLY A 110 7.02 -10.15 0.85
CA GLY A 110 7.03 -11.60 0.92
C GLY A 110 6.02 -12.30 0.01
N TYR A 111 5.35 -11.58 -0.89
CA TYR A 111 4.38 -12.15 -1.80
C TYR A 111 5.04 -12.71 -3.07
N LYS A 112 4.66 -13.96 -3.41
CA LYS A 112 4.97 -14.62 -4.68
C LYS A 112 3.81 -15.52 -5.08
N ASN A 113 3.58 -15.68 -6.40
CA ASN A 113 2.58 -16.63 -6.91
C ASN A 113 3.09 -17.41 -8.13
N LEU A 114 2.29 -18.34 -8.61
CA LEU A 114 2.62 -19.20 -9.76
C LEU A 114 2.64 -18.46 -11.11
N LEU A 115 2.11 -17.23 -11.17
CA LEU A 115 2.13 -16.39 -12.37
C LEU A 115 3.43 -15.58 -12.47
N GLY A 116 4.31 -15.69 -11.47
CA GLY A 116 5.56 -14.93 -11.41
C GLY A 116 5.42 -13.54 -10.78
N ASP A 117 4.24 -13.21 -10.25
CA ASP A 117 4.05 -11.94 -9.55
C ASP A 117 4.81 -11.94 -8.23
N VAL A 118 5.47 -10.82 -7.92
CA VAL A 118 6.24 -10.65 -6.68
C VAL A 118 5.99 -9.27 -6.09
N SER A 119 6.04 -9.19 -4.76
CA SER A 119 6.07 -7.93 -4.01
C SER A 119 7.05 -8.06 -2.84
N ASP A 120 8.01 -7.17 -2.76
CA ASP A 120 9.00 -7.12 -1.68
C ASP A 120 8.59 -6.23 -0.51
N GLY A 121 7.53 -5.42 -0.68
CA GLY A 121 7.03 -4.50 0.33
C GLY A 121 7.78 -3.18 0.42
N SER A 122 8.85 -3.02 -0.36
CA SER A 122 9.71 -1.84 -0.31
C SER A 122 9.17 -0.68 -1.14
N VAL A 123 9.61 0.53 -0.80
CA VAL A 123 9.34 1.74 -1.60
C VAL A 123 10.00 1.66 -2.98
N ASP A 124 11.09 0.90 -3.11
CA ASP A 124 11.77 0.67 -4.39
C ASP A 124 10.93 -0.18 -5.34
N GLY A 125 10.06 -1.06 -4.79
CA GLY A 125 9.11 -1.89 -5.54
C GLY A 125 7.86 -1.17 -6.04
N CYS A 126 7.64 0.10 -5.67
CA CYS A 126 6.53 0.93 -6.14
C CYS A 126 6.61 1.19 -7.65
N LYS A 127 5.47 1.17 -8.34
CA LYS A 127 5.39 1.23 -9.81
C LYS A 127 4.28 2.12 -10.34
N LEU A 128 3.20 2.30 -9.55
CA LEU A 128 2.00 3.00 -10.00
C LEU A 128 2.31 4.45 -10.40
N GLY A 129 3.03 5.19 -9.57
CA GLY A 129 3.30 6.58 -9.85
C GLY A 129 4.04 6.80 -11.16
N TYR A 130 5.06 5.97 -11.46
CA TYR A 130 5.79 6.05 -12.72
C TYR A 130 4.94 5.61 -13.91
N GLY A 131 4.25 4.47 -13.78
CA GLY A 131 3.42 3.93 -14.86
C GLY A 131 2.24 4.83 -15.23
N LEU A 132 1.64 5.49 -14.24
CA LEU A 132 0.53 6.42 -14.44
C LEU A 132 0.96 7.76 -15.03
N SER A 133 2.15 8.28 -14.68
CA SER A 133 2.67 9.56 -15.15
C SER A 133 3.57 9.47 -16.39
N GLU A 134 4.01 8.28 -16.79
CA GLU A 134 5.07 8.08 -17.80
C GLU A 134 6.38 8.82 -17.46
N GLY A 135 6.57 9.12 -16.18
CA GLY A 135 7.70 9.90 -15.70
C GLY A 135 7.67 11.37 -16.10
N GLN A 136 6.50 11.93 -16.42
CA GLN A 136 6.32 13.31 -16.84
C GLN A 136 5.18 13.98 -16.06
N GLY A 137 5.27 15.30 -15.88
CA GLY A 137 4.18 16.14 -15.38
C GLY A 137 3.80 15.94 -13.91
N PHE A 138 4.36 14.97 -13.20
CA PHE A 138 4.06 14.66 -11.80
C PHE A 138 5.33 14.40 -10.99
N LEU A 139 5.40 14.95 -9.79
CA LEU A 139 6.33 14.48 -8.78
C LEU A 139 5.83 13.13 -8.25
N TRP A 140 6.71 12.12 -8.15
CA TRP A 140 6.35 10.82 -7.59
C TRP A 140 7.11 10.55 -6.30
N LEU A 141 6.37 10.36 -5.22
CA LEU A 141 6.85 10.14 -3.87
C LEU A 141 6.38 8.77 -3.36
N ALA A 142 7.25 7.77 -3.39
CA ALA A 142 6.92 6.46 -2.82
C ALA A 142 7.31 6.44 -1.34
N LEU A 143 6.31 6.35 -0.46
CA LEU A 143 6.45 6.47 0.99
C LEU A 143 6.46 5.11 1.68
N PRO A 144 7.27 4.92 2.75
CA PRO A 144 7.26 3.72 3.56
C PRO A 144 6.09 3.72 4.54
N TYR A 145 5.72 2.53 5.01
CA TYR A 145 5.18 2.37 6.35
C TYR A 145 6.36 2.38 7.31
N VAL A 146 6.23 3.08 8.43
CA VAL A 146 7.31 3.21 9.41
C VAL A 146 7.11 2.21 10.54
N SER A 147 8.15 1.48 10.90
CA SER A 147 8.19 0.57 12.04
C SER A 147 9.22 1.03 13.05
N SER A 148 8.94 0.82 14.33
CA SER A 148 9.88 1.03 15.42
C SER A 148 9.94 -0.26 16.25
N GLU A 149 10.91 -1.12 15.94
CA GLU A 149 11.15 -2.38 16.62
C GLU A 149 12.52 -2.35 17.27
N ASP A 150 12.60 -2.77 18.53
CA ASP A 150 13.84 -2.79 19.32
C ASP A 150 14.59 -1.45 19.34
N GLY A 151 13.85 -0.32 19.28
CA GLY A 151 14.42 1.01 19.24
C GLY A 151 14.99 1.44 17.88
N VAL A 152 14.92 0.59 16.87
CA VAL A 152 15.35 0.89 15.49
C VAL A 152 14.13 1.32 14.66
N ARG A 153 14.21 2.52 14.07
CA ARG A 153 13.20 2.99 13.10
C ARG A 153 13.63 2.58 11.71
N ARG A 154 12.72 1.89 11.00
CA ARG A 154 12.94 1.38 9.64
C ARG A 154 11.66 1.35 8.82
N ASN A 155 11.79 1.11 7.52
CA ASN A 155 10.65 0.79 6.67
C ASN A 155 10.03 -0.55 7.07
N ALA A 156 8.71 -0.60 7.17
CA ALA A 156 7.96 -1.84 7.37
C ALA A 156 7.60 -2.44 6.00
N ASP A 157 8.28 -3.50 5.62
CA ASP A 157 8.01 -4.20 4.35
C ASP A 157 6.73 -5.04 4.42
N VAL A 158 6.28 -5.39 5.64
CA VAL A 158 5.08 -6.20 5.91
C VAL A 158 4.16 -5.43 6.85
N TRP A 159 2.87 -5.28 6.45
CA TRP A 159 1.80 -4.60 7.17
C TRP A 159 2.08 -3.13 7.51
N TRP A 160 1.55 -2.63 8.63
CA TRP A 160 1.36 -1.20 8.85
C TRP A 160 2.49 -0.54 9.63
N GLY A 161 3.30 -1.34 10.37
CA GLY A 161 4.21 -0.76 11.33
C GLY A 161 3.46 0.10 12.37
N ASP A 162 3.98 1.27 12.66
CA ASP A 162 3.36 2.31 13.47
C ASP A 162 2.62 3.29 12.56
N VAL A 163 1.29 3.31 12.63
CA VAL A 163 0.43 4.12 11.76
C VAL A 163 0.61 5.61 12.05
N GLU A 164 0.77 6.02 13.30
CA GLU A 164 0.97 7.43 13.65
C GLU A 164 2.35 7.94 13.17
N GLU A 165 3.38 7.13 13.31
CA GLU A 165 4.70 7.45 12.73
C GLU A 165 4.65 7.50 11.20
N THR A 166 3.92 6.59 10.57
CA THR A 166 3.71 6.56 9.11
C THR A 166 3.03 7.84 8.61
N LYS A 167 1.97 8.28 9.28
CA LYS A 167 1.28 9.55 8.98
C LYS A 167 2.22 10.74 9.13
N ARG A 168 2.92 10.83 10.27
CA ARG A 168 3.85 11.92 10.54
C ARG A 168 4.97 11.97 9.51
N TYR A 169 5.51 10.81 9.12
CA TYR A 169 6.50 10.72 8.05
C TYR A 169 5.94 11.24 6.71
N CYS A 170 4.73 10.80 6.35
CA CYS A 170 4.05 11.23 5.14
C CYS A 170 3.91 12.76 5.08
N LEU A 171 3.34 13.36 6.11
CA LEU A 171 3.11 14.81 6.17
C LEU A 171 4.42 15.61 6.10
N THR A 172 5.46 15.14 6.78
CA THR A 172 6.78 15.78 6.78
C THR A 172 7.46 15.67 5.42
N ALA A 173 7.48 14.48 4.81
CA ALA A 173 8.08 14.27 3.50
C ALA A 173 7.35 15.07 2.41
N LEU A 174 6.01 15.07 2.45
CA LEU A 174 5.18 15.81 1.51
C LEU A 174 5.39 17.33 1.62
N SER A 175 5.41 17.88 2.84
CA SER A 175 5.71 19.29 3.07
C SER A 175 7.07 19.69 2.50
N HIS A 176 8.08 18.84 2.64
CA HIS A 176 9.40 19.07 2.05
C HIS A 176 9.35 19.06 0.52
N VAL A 177 8.64 18.11 -0.09
CA VAL A 177 8.49 18.02 -1.55
C VAL A 177 7.75 19.24 -2.11
N ILE A 178 6.70 19.69 -1.45
CA ILE A 178 5.94 20.91 -1.81
C ILE A 178 6.85 22.13 -1.79
N SER A 179 7.53 22.37 -0.67
CA SER A 179 8.33 23.58 -0.46
C SER A 179 9.62 23.61 -1.28
N THR A 180 10.21 22.48 -1.60
CA THR A 180 11.55 22.40 -2.20
C THR A 180 11.52 22.14 -3.70
N PHE A 181 10.55 21.33 -4.18
CA PHE A 181 10.52 20.87 -5.56
C PHE A 181 9.31 21.37 -6.37
N GLY A 182 8.53 22.31 -5.80
CA GLY A 182 7.39 22.89 -6.50
C GLY A 182 6.17 21.96 -6.57
N GLY A 183 5.98 21.08 -5.59
CA GLY A 183 4.76 20.29 -5.47
C GLY A 183 3.55 21.18 -5.18
N ASP A 184 2.41 20.87 -5.78
CA ASP A 184 1.13 21.56 -5.54
C ASP A 184 0.33 20.85 -4.45
N GLU A 185 0.17 21.50 -3.32
CA GLU A 185 -0.58 20.95 -2.18
C GLU A 185 -2.07 20.65 -2.47
N ASN A 186 -2.64 21.31 -3.49
CA ASN A 186 -4.03 21.11 -3.89
C ASN A 186 -4.21 19.99 -4.92
N ARG A 187 -3.12 19.44 -5.44
CA ARG A 187 -3.11 18.42 -6.49
C ARG A 187 -2.34 17.16 -6.08
N VAL A 188 -2.61 16.65 -4.88
CA VAL A 188 -1.96 15.45 -4.34
C VAL A 188 -2.89 14.24 -4.48
N VAL A 189 -2.46 13.22 -5.22
CA VAL A 189 -3.20 11.97 -5.39
C VAL A 189 -2.46 10.85 -4.67
N LEU A 190 -3.19 10.11 -3.83
CA LEU A 190 -2.67 8.93 -3.13
C LEU A 190 -2.95 7.67 -3.93
N CYS A 191 -1.94 6.86 -4.19
CA CYS A 191 -2.09 5.61 -4.90
C CYS A 191 -1.46 4.44 -4.14
N GLY A 192 -1.93 3.23 -4.42
CA GLY A 192 -1.38 2.04 -3.83
C GLY A 192 -1.87 0.75 -4.46
N PHE A 193 -1.03 -0.27 -4.39
CA PHE A 193 -1.29 -1.63 -4.82
C PHE A 193 -1.41 -2.55 -3.62
N SER A 194 -2.37 -3.50 -3.64
CA SER A 194 -2.53 -4.52 -2.60
C SER A 194 -2.66 -3.90 -1.20
N ARG A 195 -1.70 -4.12 -0.28
CA ARG A 195 -1.63 -3.42 1.02
C ARG A 195 -1.72 -1.90 0.82
N GLY A 196 -1.01 -1.35 -0.17
CA GLY A 196 -1.05 0.07 -0.50
C GLY A 196 -2.44 0.57 -0.89
N ALA A 197 -3.23 -0.25 -1.58
CA ALA A 197 -4.61 0.07 -1.92
C ALA A 197 -5.52 0.15 -0.67
N ILE A 198 -5.37 -0.79 0.27
CA ILE A 198 -6.00 -0.70 1.60
C ILE A 198 -5.49 0.56 2.31
N GLY A 199 -4.18 0.82 2.24
CA GLY A 199 -3.49 1.96 2.83
C GLY A 199 -4.01 3.32 2.35
N CYS A 200 -4.55 3.41 1.13
CA CYS A 200 -5.21 4.62 0.64
C CYS A 200 -6.32 5.10 1.60
N ASN A 201 -7.10 4.18 2.16
CA ASN A 201 -8.11 4.52 3.16
C ASN A 201 -7.58 4.35 4.58
N PHE A 202 -6.88 3.25 4.89
CA PHE A 202 -6.42 2.92 6.24
C PHE A 202 -5.46 3.97 6.81
N VAL A 203 -4.52 4.46 6.02
CA VAL A 203 -3.59 5.54 6.36
C VAL A 203 -4.10 6.88 5.83
N GLY A 204 -4.46 6.95 4.56
CA GLY A 204 -4.83 8.21 3.89
C GLY A 204 -6.11 8.86 4.41
N LEU A 205 -7.06 8.08 4.96
CA LEU A 205 -8.29 8.57 5.60
C LEU A 205 -8.29 8.31 7.11
N HIS A 206 -7.12 8.08 7.72
CA HIS A 206 -6.98 7.68 9.11
C HIS A 206 -7.67 8.66 10.07
N ASP A 207 -7.43 9.94 9.91
CA ASP A 207 -8.03 11.02 10.70
C ASP A 207 -8.29 12.26 9.86
N ASP A 208 -8.76 13.32 10.51
CA ASP A 208 -9.13 14.58 9.87
C ASP A 208 -7.92 15.39 9.38
N GLU A 209 -6.72 15.16 9.90
CA GLU A 209 -5.51 15.86 9.47
C GLU A 209 -5.04 15.32 8.12
N ILE A 210 -4.67 14.03 8.06
CA ILE A 210 -4.13 13.45 6.83
C ILE A 210 -5.19 13.31 5.74
N SER A 211 -6.47 13.13 6.10
CA SER A 211 -7.54 13.00 5.12
C SER A 211 -7.73 14.25 4.26
N LYS A 212 -7.34 15.44 4.70
CA LYS A 212 -7.48 16.69 3.96
C LYS A 212 -6.42 16.89 2.87
N VAL A 213 -5.36 16.12 2.91
CA VAL A 213 -4.21 16.23 1.98
C VAL A 213 -4.58 15.86 0.55
N TRP A 214 -5.47 14.89 0.39
CA TRP A 214 -5.66 14.19 -0.87
C TRP A 214 -6.73 14.82 -1.76
N ARG A 215 -6.40 15.02 -3.03
CA ARG A 215 -7.34 15.40 -4.10
C ARG A 215 -8.15 14.19 -4.59
N GLY A 216 -7.54 13.01 -4.60
CA GLY A 216 -8.16 11.74 -5.01
C GLY A 216 -7.31 10.54 -4.64
N PHE A 217 -7.83 9.33 -4.93
CA PHE A 217 -7.19 8.08 -4.55
C PHE A 217 -7.19 7.08 -5.70
N PHE A 218 -6.12 6.33 -5.85
CA PHE A 218 -5.98 5.27 -6.84
C PHE A 218 -5.68 3.94 -6.13
N CYS A 219 -6.67 3.07 -6.04
CA CYS A 219 -6.61 1.80 -5.30
C CYS A 219 -6.61 0.64 -6.29
N HIS A 220 -5.54 -0.16 -6.32
CA HIS A 220 -5.45 -1.34 -7.17
C HIS A 220 -5.36 -2.62 -6.36
N SER A 221 -6.21 -3.59 -6.64
CA SER A 221 -6.21 -4.98 -6.17
C SER A 221 -6.89 -5.26 -4.83
N HIS A 222 -6.96 -4.32 -3.92
CA HIS A 222 -7.66 -4.46 -2.64
C HIS A 222 -8.37 -3.17 -2.24
N TYR A 223 -9.26 -3.27 -1.24
CA TYR A 223 -9.94 -2.11 -0.68
C TYR A 223 -10.22 -2.31 0.82
N ASP A 224 -10.10 -1.22 1.59
CA ASP A 224 -10.35 -1.22 3.03
C ASP A 224 -11.81 -1.51 3.36
N GLY A 225 -12.06 -2.42 4.32
CA GLY A 225 -13.40 -2.77 4.80
C GLY A 225 -14.19 -3.76 3.93
N VAL A 226 -13.74 -4.15 2.74
CA VAL A 226 -14.39 -5.19 1.93
C VAL A 226 -14.46 -6.52 2.68
N ARG A 227 -13.39 -6.91 3.35
CA ARG A 227 -13.41 -8.02 4.31
C ARG A 227 -13.97 -7.51 5.64
N GLU A 228 -14.91 -8.24 6.23
CA GLU A 228 -15.58 -7.83 7.49
C GLU A 228 -14.62 -7.65 8.65
N LYS A 229 -13.61 -8.49 8.73
CA LYS A 229 -12.65 -8.49 9.82
C LYS A 229 -11.25 -8.81 9.31
N GLN A 230 -10.30 -8.04 9.75
CA GLN A 230 -8.88 -8.29 9.59
C GLN A 230 -8.25 -8.56 10.96
N TRP A 231 -7.07 -9.14 10.98
CA TRP A 231 -6.36 -9.52 12.20
C TRP A 231 -5.65 -8.34 12.89
N TYR A 232 -5.45 -7.21 12.20
CA TYR A 232 -4.79 -6.03 12.75
C TYR A 232 -5.80 -5.04 13.38
N PRO A 233 -5.38 -4.23 14.38
CA PRO A 233 -6.23 -3.24 15.00
C PRO A 233 -6.82 -2.25 13.97
N GLY A 234 -8.12 -1.97 14.10
CA GLY A 234 -8.84 -1.09 13.16
C GLY A 234 -9.09 -1.71 11.77
N GLY A 235 -8.81 -3.01 11.59
CA GLY A 235 -9.05 -3.74 10.34
C GLY A 235 -10.47 -4.28 10.21
N ASP A 236 -11.36 -3.95 11.13
CA ASP A 236 -12.77 -4.31 11.05
C ASP A 236 -13.56 -3.33 10.15
N ARG A 237 -14.73 -3.80 9.68
CA ARG A 237 -15.59 -3.03 8.77
C ARG A 237 -16.09 -1.72 9.39
N ALA A 238 -16.41 -1.69 10.69
CA ALA A 238 -16.90 -0.48 11.34
C ALA A 238 -15.84 0.62 11.32
N SER A 239 -14.60 0.29 11.70
CA SER A 239 -13.46 1.21 11.62
C SER A 239 -13.16 1.66 10.19
N ALA A 240 -13.31 0.77 9.19
CA ALA A 240 -13.13 1.12 7.78
C ALA A 240 -14.21 2.11 7.29
N LEU A 241 -15.45 1.98 7.75
CA LEU A 241 -16.55 2.90 7.41
C LEU A 241 -16.35 4.28 8.05
N GLU A 242 -15.83 4.36 9.28
CA GLU A 242 -15.45 5.63 9.89
C GLU A 242 -14.37 6.36 9.08
N ARG A 243 -13.37 5.64 8.57
CA ARG A 243 -12.37 6.21 7.66
C ARG A 243 -13.00 6.65 6.35
N LEU A 244 -13.83 5.79 5.74
CA LEU A 244 -14.49 6.06 4.47
C LEU A 244 -15.40 7.30 4.52
N ALA A 245 -16.02 7.60 5.66
CA ALA A 245 -16.81 8.83 5.85
C ALA A 245 -15.98 10.12 5.59
N ARG A 246 -14.66 10.06 5.80
CA ARG A 246 -13.73 11.17 5.51
C ARG A 246 -13.40 11.31 4.03
N LEU A 247 -13.89 10.44 3.15
CA LEU A 247 -13.73 10.58 1.70
C LEU A 247 -14.44 11.83 1.16
N ARG A 248 -15.61 12.16 1.70
CA ARG A 248 -16.34 13.42 1.44
C ARG A 248 -16.54 13.72 -0.04
N GLY A 249 -16.94 12.71 -0.82
CA GLY A 249 -17.25 12.86 -2.24
C GLY A 249 -16.07 12.97 -3.19
N ARG A 250 -14.84 12.81 -2.70
CA ARG A 250 -13.63 12.84 -3.55
C ARG A 250 -13.57 11.65 -4.50
N PRO A 251 -12.87 11.81 -5.65
CA PRO A 251 -12.76 10.72 -6.62
C PRO A 251 -11.84 9.60 -6.11
N GLN A 252 -12.27 8.37 -6.39
CA GLN A 252 -11.46 7.17 -6.25
C GLN A 252 -11.51 6.33 -7.51
N TRP A 253 -10.34 6.00 -8.06
CA TRP A 253 -10.17 4.90 -8.98
C TRP A 253 -9.99 3.62 -8.18
N ILE A 254 -10.78 2.60 -8.50
CA ILE A 254 -10.71 1.30 -7.85
C ILE A 254 -10.66 0.24 -8.94
N SER A 255 -9.57 -0.50 -8.99
CA SER A 255 -9.39 -1.57 -9.95
C SER A 255 -8.96 -2.87 -9.30
N HIS A 256 -9.33 -3.98 -9.90
CA HIS A 256 -9.01 -5.31 -9.40
C HIS A 256 -8.73 -6.28 -10.55
N GLU A 257 -7.91 -7.28 -10.30
CA GLU A 257 -7.74 -8.41 -11.19
C GLU A 257 -9.02 -9.24 -11.25
N LYS A 258 -9.43 -9.63 -12.45
CA LYS A 258 -10.60 -10.45 -12.79
C LYS A 258 -11.98 -9.90 -12.43
N SER A 259 -12.21 -9.37 -11.22
CA SER A 259 -13.51 -8.85 -10.80
C SER A 259 -13.37 -7.78 -9.73
N ILE A 260 -14.15 -6.73 -9.88
CA ILE A 260 -14.29 -5.61 -8.94
C ILE A 260 -15.59 -5.71 -8.12
N ASP A 261 -16.41 -6.72 -8.36
CA ASP A 261 -17.79 -6.77 -7.88
C ASP A 261 -17.90 -6.69 -6.36
N MET A 262 -17.09 -7.45 -5.63
CA MET A 262 -17.10 -7.41 -4.15
C MET A 262 -16.88 -6.00 -3.59
N THR A 263 -16.00 -5.22 -4.20
CA THR A 263 -15.72 -3.85 -3.75
C THR A 263 -16.83 -2.91 -4.17
N ARG A 264 -17.37 -3.08 -5.37
CA ARG A 264 -18.52 -2.29 -5.86
C ARG A 264 -19.75 -2.52 -4.98
N ASP A 265 -20.10 -3.78 -4.70
CA ASP A 265 -21.22 -4.15 -3.86
C ASP A 265 -21.06 -3.58 -2.46
N TYR A 266 -19.88 -3.75 -1.84
CA TYR A 266 -19.58 -3.16 -0.54
C TYR A 266 -19.83 -1.65 -0.50
N LEU A 267 -19.32 -0.90 -1.47
CA LEU A 267 -19.46 0.56 -1.49
C LEU A 267 -20.90 1.01 -1.79
N THR A 268 -21.62 0.24 -2.60
CA THR A 268 -23.04 0.48 -2.91
C THR A 268 -23.90 0.20 -1.68
N ASP A 269 -23.72 -0.93 -1.01
CA ASP A 269 -24.48 -1.33 0.16
C ASP A 269 -24.27 -0.38 1.35
N GLN A 270 -23.09 0.20 1.45
CA GLN A 270 -22.76 1.18 2.51
C GLN A 270 -23.14 2.62 2.12
N HIS A 271 -23.77 2.84 0.97
CA HIS A 271 -24.13 4.19 0.47
C HIS A 271 -22.94 5.17 0.55
N ALA A 272 -21.76 4.70 0.19
CA ALA A 272 -20.52 5.45 0.34
C ALA A 272 -20.53 6.75 -0.46
N ASN A 273 -20.16 7.86 0.18
CA ASN A 273 -20.11 9.17 -0.45
C ASN A 273 -18.76 9.38 -1.17
N GLY A 274 -18.67 8.96 -2.42
CA GLY A 274 -17.49 9.10 -3.27
C GLY A 274 -17.84 9.15 -4.75
N LYS A 275 -16.91 9.65 -5.56
CA LYS A 275 -16.98 9.55 -7.03
C LYS A 275 -16.12 8.35 -7.45
N PHE A 276 -16.75 7.17 -7.50
CA PHE A 276 -16.04 5.92 -7.75
C PHE A 276 -15.96 5.60 -9.25
N THR A 277 -14.75 5.28 -9.72
CA THR A 277 -14.49 4.67 -11.02
C THR A 277 -14.07 3.23 -10.77
N PHE A 278 -14.83 2.26 -11.27
CA PHE A 278 -14.58 0.84 -11.11
C PHE A 278 -14.08 0.23 -12.41
N GLU A 279 -12.93 -0.44 -12.35
CA GLU A 279 -12.33 -1.09 -13.51
C GLU A 279 -11.85 -2.50 -13.16
N THR A 280 -11.88 -3.38 -14.14
CA THR A 280 -11.39 -4.76 -14.00
C THR A 280 -10.23 -4.98 -14.94
N LEU A 281 -9.12 -5.45 -14.38
CA LEU A 281 -7.99 -5.93 -15.16
C LEU A 281 -8.29 -7.38 -15.61
N PRO A 282 -8.27 -7.68 -16.92
CA PRO A 282 -8.67 -9.01 -17.42
C PRO A 282 -7.64 -10.11 -17.23
N TYR A 283 -6.63 -9.87 -16.39
CA TYR A 283 -5.55 -10.80 -16.06
C TYR A 283 -5.67 -11.28 -14.62
N PRO A 284 -5.27 -12.52 -14.31
CA PRO A 284 -5.29 -13.07 -12.95
C PRO A 284 -4.12 -12.58 -12.08
N ASN A 285 -3.20 -11.83 -12.64
CA ASN A 285 -1.99 -11.35 -12.00
C ASN A 285 -2.29 -10.37 -10.85
N HIS A 286 -1.86 -10.71 -9.64
CA HIS A 286 -1.87 -9.81 -8.50
C HIS A 286 -0.60 -8.95 -8.52
N SER A 287 -0.61 -7.93 -9.35
CA SER A 287 0.57 -7.10 -9.64
C SER A 287 0.19 -5.70 -10.09
N ALA A 288 1.00 -4.71 -9.73
CA ALA A 288 0.92 -3.36 -10.30
C ALA A 288 1.61 -3.22 -11.68
N ASP A 289 2.22 -4.28 -12.21
CA ASP A 289 3.02 -4.26 -13.43
C ASP A 289 2.23 -3.92 -14.69
N TRP A 290 0.90 -3.98 -14.64
CA TRP A 290 0.05 -3.61 -15.75
C TRP A 290 0.20 -2.12 -16.17
N VAL A 291 0.57 -1.23 -15.23
CA VAL A 291 0.81 0.19 -15.54
C VAL A 291 2.08 0.41 -16.36
N LEU A 292 2.95 -0.60 -16.48
CA LEU A 292 4.17 -0.57 -17.27
C LEU A 292 4.00 -1.17 -18.66
N ARG A 293 2.78 -1.54 -19.04
CA ARG A 293 2.46 -2.19 -20.31
C ARG A 293 1.46 -1.37 -21.09
N ASP A 294 1.58 -1.37 -22.41
CA ASP A 294 0.63 -0.69 -23.28
C ASP A 294 -0.73 -1.42 -23.30
N LEU A 295 -1.59 -0.99 -22.38
CA LEU A 295 -2.92 -1.55 -22.16
C LEU A 295 -3.98 -0.45 -22.20
N PRO A 296 -5.18 -0.71 -22.76
CA PRO A 296 -6.27 0.26 -22.75
C PRO A 296 -6.66 0.74 -21.34
N LEU A 297 -6.52 -0.14 -20.33
CA LEU A 297 -6.79 0.22 -18.95
C LEU A 297 -5.79 1.26 -18.42
N ARG A 298 -4.52 1.18 -18.84
CA ARG A 298 -3.51 2.19 -18.48
C ARG A 298 -3.87 3.56 -19.06
N THR A 299 -4.30 3.60 -20.30
CA THR A 299 -4.76 4.85 -20.95
C THR A 299 -5.91 5.49 -20.16
N LYS A 300 -6.95 4.72 -19.85
CA LYS A 300 -8.08 5.19 -19.02
C LYS A 300 -7.62 5.68 -17.63
N ALA A 301 -6.70 4.96 -16.99
CA ALA A 301 -6.18 5.33 -15.67
C ALA A 301 -5.42 6.67 -15.71
N ARG A 302 -4.67 6.93 -16.76
CA ARG A 302 -3.98 8.21 -16.98
C ARG A 302 -4.94 9.36 -17.24
N GLU A 303 -5.95 9.13 -18.09
CA GLU A 303 -7.02 10.12 -18.35
C GLU A 303 -7.73 10.50 -17.04
N TRP A 304 -8.09 9.50 -16.23
CA TRP A 304 -8.67 9.73 -14.90
C TRP A 304 -7.73 10.52 -13.99
N LEU A 305 -6.45 10.16 -13.94
CA LEU A 305 -5.47 10.85 -13.12
C LEU A 305 -5.31 12.32 -13.52
N HIS A 306 -5.17 12.59 -14.83
CA HIS A 306 -5.06 13.97 -15.35
C HIS A 306 -6.30 14.79 -15.04
N GLU A 307 -7.51 14.20 -15.08
CA GLU A 307 -8.76 14.89 -14.73
C GLU A 307 -8.79 15.25 -13.24
N VAL A 308 -8.38 14.34 -12.37
CA VAL A 308 -8.37 14.56 -10.91
C VAL A 308 -7.30 15.57 -10.50
N ALA A 309 -6.18 15.61 -11.20
CA ALA A 309 -5.06 16.50 -10.91
C ALA A 309 -5.16 17.91 -11.56
N LYS A 310 -6.26 18.21 -12.24
CA LYS A 310 -6.58 19.58 -12.69
C LYS A 310 -7.02 20.42 -11.49
#